data_8f38493cb1323a84cccfeb1205401e6e
#
_entry.id   8f38493cb1323a84cccfeb1205401e6e
#
_cell.length_a   1.000
_cell.length_b   1.000
_cell.length_c   1.000
_cell.angle_alpha   90.00
_cell.angle_beta   90.00
_cell.angle_gamma   90.00
#
_symmetry.space_group_name_H-M   'P 1'
#
loop_
_entity.id
_entity.type
_entity.pdbx_description
1 polymer ?
#
loop_
_entity_poly.entity_id
_entity_poly.type
_entity_poly.pdbx_seq_one_letter_code
_entity_poly.pdbx_strand_id
1 'polypeptide(L)'
;MIAVLYQDFTRFSSALQTGLISTTENGSLRKPVDSSQALKNEACMNRDEIVSGSWWWLEAGDLDRLFGELTRTGHRVVGPQVADGAVVYRDLSGACDLPHGWLDEQDGGSYRLQYDPSAGTFDHVVGPHSLKNFLFPPRETIARFTRTDGSWEQQPTADPGPPLAVIGVRACDLEALRIQDRVFMGGDHVDPAYAARRERLFVVAVNCRRAAATCFCHSMGCGPAVRQSFDLALTEHTTDGRARFACEVGSDQGAAMLRAACELLAACSADEVTTARRMPEDLGRQMHERETIPGAPRPRSLDTEGIRDLLFDNLEHPRWEEVATRCLSCTNCTLVCPTCFCASVTEVADLSGDDVSRERRWQSCFALDHARMHGQSVRNSTASRYRQWLTHKLAGWIDQFGSSGCTGCGRCITWCPVGIDITQEVAAIRQTPAGGAKGALP
;
A
#
# COMPACT_ATOMS: atom_id res chain seq x y z
N MET A 1 -8.34 38.65 23.42
CA MET A 1 -8.21 40.06 22.94
C MET A 1 -7.89 39.90 21.46
N ILE A 2 -8.74 40.09 20.64
CA ILE A 2 -9.63 40.89 19.82
C ILE A 2 -10.13 39.94 18.73
N ALA A 3 -11.22 39.59 18.59
CA ALA A 3 -12.60 39.82 18.16
C ALA A 3 -12.78 40.81 16.99
N VAL A 4 -13.71 40.39 16.06
CA VAL A 4 -14.51 41.22 15.11
C VAL A 4 -13.87 41.44 13.73
N LEU A 5 -14.49 40.89 12.66
CA LEU A 5 -15.61 41.51 11.91
C LEU A 5 -16.26 40.53 10.94
N TYR A 6 -17.54 40.30 11.18
CA TYR A 6 -18.58 39.88 10.24
C TYR A 6 -19.05 41.11 9.47
N GLN A 7 -19.19 41.06 8.15
CA GLN A 7 -20.22 41.88 7.44
C GLN A 7 -20.53 41.30 6.05
N ASP A 8 -21.80 41.01 5.93
CA ASP A 8 -22.69 40.84 4.79
C ASP A 8 -22.27 41.42 3.44
N PHE A 9 -22.52 40.65 2.38
CA PHE A 9 -22.98 41.20 1.09
C PHE A 9 -24.02 40.22 0.47
N THR A 10 -25.28 40.54 0.74
CA THR A 10 -26.43 40.15 -0.08
C THR A 10 -26.70 41.24 -1.13
N ARG A 11 -27.18 40.81 -2.29
CA ARG A 11 -27.78 41.49 -3.41
C ARG A 11 -26.86 41.84 -4.59
N PHE A 12 -27.06 41.10 -5.67
CA PHE A 12 -27.61 41.71 -6.90
C PHE A 12 -28.31 40.63 -7.73
N SER A 13 -29.62 40.89 -7.91
CA SER A 13 -30.55 40.16 -8.78
C SER A 13 -30.62 40.90 -10.12
N SER A 14 -31.00 40.12 -11.11
CA SER A 14 -31.79 40.46 -12.29
C SER A 14 -31.11 40.53 -13.64
N ALA A 15 -31.65 39.65 -14.46
CA ALA A 15 -32.14 39.85 -15.83
C ALA A 15 -31.13 39.84 -16.98
N LEU A 16 -31.26 38.77 -17.79
CA LEU A 16 -31.63 38.98 -19.19
C LEU A 16 -32.10 37.65 -19.81
N GLN A 17 -33.43 37.50 -19.87
CA GLN A 17 -34.10 36.64 -20.82
C GLN A 17 -34.00 37.23 -22.21
N THR A 18 -33.51 36.52 -23.19
CA THR A 18 -33.88 36.73 -24.59
C THR A 18 -34.27 35.37 -25.18
N GLY A 19 -35.60 35.20 -25.26
CA GLY A 19 -36.19 34.10 -25.98
C GLY A 19 -36.07 34.31 -27.49
N LEU A 20 -35.79 33.23 -28.17
CA LEU A 20 -36.06 33.09 -29.61
C LEU A 20 -37.27 32.14 -29.74
N ILE A 21 -38.43 32.74 -30.06
CA ILE A 21 -39.62 32.03 -30.43
C ILE A 21 -39.54 31.78 -31.97
N SER A 22 -39.41 30.54 -32.38
CA SER A 22 -39.70 30.16 -33.77
C SER A 22 -41.09 29.54 -33.82
N THR A 23 -42.02 30.18 -34.47
CA THR A 23 -43.37 29.68 -34.77
C THR A 23 -43.31 28.80 -36.00
N THR A 24 -43.63 27.53 -35.84
CA THR A 24 -44.10 26.68 -36.96
C THR A 24 -45.60 26.47 -36.84
N GLU A 25 -46.31 26.68 -37.92
CA GLU A 25 -47.74 26.49 -38.06
C GLU A 25 -48.08 25.01 -37.88
N ASN A 26 -48.57 24.67 -36.70
CA ASN A 26 -49.58 23.67 -36.36
C ASN A 26 -49.61 23.50 -34.84
N GLY A 27 -50.63 24.00 -34.25
CA GLY A 27 -50.82 24.16 -32.79
C GLY A 27 -50.85 22.88 -31.98
N SER A 28 -49.68 22.36 -31.64
CA SER A 28 -49.49 21.38 -30.58
C SER A 28 -48.26 21.78 -29.78
N LEU A 29 -48.48 22.41 -28.62
CA LEU A 29 -47.45 22.66 -27.63
C LEU A 29 -46.88 21.33 -27.14
N ARG A 30 -45.77 20.89 -27.66
CA ARG A 30 -44.95 19.86 -26.98
C ARG A 30 -44.32 20.51 -25.75
N LYS A 31 -44.62 19.93 -24.59
CA LYS A 31 -43.87 20.27 -23.36
C LYS A 31 -42.40 20.06 -23.60
N PRO A 32 -41.49 20.95 -23.10
CA PRO A 32 -40.05 20.70 -23.17
C PRO A 32 -39.75 19.38 -22.51
N VAL A 33 -39.10 18.49 -23.20
CA VAL A 33 -38.57 17.25 -22.62
C VAL A 33 -37.55 17.68 -21.58
N ASP A 34 -37.80 17.31 -20.34
CA ASP A 34 -36.88 17.56 -19.23
C ASP A 34 -35.58 16.84 -19.51
N SER A 35 -34.55 17.61 -19.89
CA SER A 35 -33.20 17.09 -20.15
C SER A 35 -32.60 16.33 -18.96
N SER A 36 -33.09 16.62 -17.75
CA SER A 36 -32.72 15.89 -16.54
C SER A 36 -33.27 14.47 -16.51
N GLN A 37 -34.42 14.24 -17.16
CA GLN A 37 -35.06 12.92 -17.27
C GLN A 37 -34.37 12.04 -18.32
N ALA A 38 -33.89 12.64 -19.42
CA ALA A 38 -33.12 11.94 -20.44
C ALA A 38 -31.75 11.48 -19.91
N LEU A 39 -31.03 12.34 -19.18
CA LEU A 39 -29.77 12.00 -18.51
C LEU A 39 -29.94 10.92 -17.44
N LYS A 40 -31.06 10.95 -16.67
CA LYS A 40 -31.38 9.91 -15.68
C LYS A 40 -31.69 8.56 -16.33
N ASN A 41 -32.32 8.55 -17.50
CA ASN A 41 -32.66 7.32 -18.20
C ASN A 41 -31.43 6.68 -18.90
N GLU A 42 -30.51 7.46 -19.44
CA GLU A 42 -29.25 6.94 -19.98
C GLU A 42 -28.34 6.36 -18.90
N ALA A 43 -28.28 7.00 -17.74
CA ALA A 43 -27.47 6.52 -16.62
C ALA A 43 -28.03 5.27 -15.93
N CYS A 44 -29.36 5.08 -15.95
CA CYS A 44 -29.98 3.86 -15.42
C CYS A 44 -29.73 2.62 -16.32
N MET A 45 -29.38 2.81 -17.58
CA MET A 45 -29.09 1.71 -18.54
C MET A 45 -27.68 1.13 -18.37
N ASN A 46 -26.74 1.83 -17.76
CA ASN A 46 -25.32 1.41 -17.68
C ASN A 46 -24.94 0.60 -16.44
N ARG A 47 -25.82 0.41 -15.45
CA ARG A 47 -25.48 -0.31 -14.22
C ARG A 47 -25.11 -1.77 -14.47
N ASP A 48 -25.77 -2.44 -15.40
CA ASP A 48 -25.49 -3.85 -15.74
C ASP A 48 -24.16 -4.01 -16.48
N GLU A 49 -23.59 -2.93 -17.02
CA GLU A 49 -22.30 -2.92 -17.69
C GLU A 49 -21.11 -2.77 -16.71
N ILE A 50 -21.39 -2.47 -15.43
CA ILE A 50 -20.37 -2.44 -14.38
C ILE A 50 -20.02 -3.89 -14.02
N VAL A 51 -19.01 -4.44 -14.70
CA VAL A 51 -18.53 -5.81 -14.55
C VAL A 51 -17.01 -5.81 -14.37
N SER A 52 -16.45 -6.92 -13.92
CA SER A 52 -15.00 -7.07 -13.86
C SER A 52 -14.34 -6.79 -15.21
N GLY A 53 -13.31 -5.96 -15.23
CA GLY A 53 -12.61 -5.46 -16.41
C GLY A 53 -13.19 -4.19 -17.03
N SER A 54 -14.35 -3.71 -16.60
CA SER A 54 -14.93 -2.43 -17.06
C SER A 54 -14.26 -1.23 -16.40
N TRP A 55 -14.38 -0.05 -17.06
CA TRP A 55 -13.74 1.20 -16.61
C TRP A 55 -14.74 2.35 -16.54
N TRP A 56 -14.72 3.06 -15.43
CA TRP A 56 -15.69 4.09 -15.08
C TRP A 56 -15.02 5.33 -14.52
N TRP A 57 -15.60 6.49 -14.78
CA TRP A 57 -15.17 7.72 -14.15
C TRP A 57 -15.87 7.91 -12.80
N LEU A 58 -15.07 8.17 -11.74
CA LEU A 58 -15.54 8.61 -10.44
C LEU A 58 -15.11 10.06 -10.23
N GLU A 59 -16.05 10.87 -9.78
CA GLU A 59 -15.77 12.21 -9.27
C GLU A 59 -15.38 12.14 -7.78
N ALA A 60 -14.82 13.22 -7.22
CA ALA A 60 -14.41 13.22 -5.80
C ALA A 60 -15.54 12.86 -4.83
N GLY A 61 -16.79 13.31 -5.12
CA GLY A 61 -17.96 12.96 -4.31
C GLY A 61 -18.41 11.51 -4.39
N ASP A 62 -17.97 10.76 -5.43
CA ASP A 62 -18.27 9.33 -5.54
C ASP A 62 -17.43 8.50 -4.56
N LEU A 63 -16.26 8.99 -4.16
CA LEU A 63 -15.46 8.35 -3.12
C LEU A 63 -16.19 8.37 -1.78
N ASP A 64 -16.86 9.46 -1.42
CA ASP A 64 -17.67 9.51 -0.18
C ASP A 64 -18.83 8.52 -0.22
N ARG A 65 -19.49 8.39 -1.37
CA ARG A 65 -20.57 7.41 -1.56
C ARG A 65 -20.02 5.97 -1.45
N LEU A 66 -18.88 5.71 -2.06
CA LEU A 66 -18.22 4.40 -1.98
C LEU A 66 -17.86 4.05 -0.53
N PHE A 67 -17.27 5.00 0.22
CA PHE A 67 -16.90 4.77 1.63
C PHE A 67 -18.17 4.58 2.51
N GLY A 68 -19.22 5.35 2.25
CA GLY A 68 -20.51 5.20 2.90
C GLY A 68 -21.12 3.81 2.66
N GLU A 69 -21.07 3.30 1.43
CA GLU A 69 -21.59 1.99 1.09
C GLU A 69 -20.76 0.85 1.70
N LEU A 70 -19.43 0.96 1.69
CA LEU A 70 -18.53 0.04 2.39
C LEU A 70 -18.85 -0.02 3.89
N THR A 71 -19.04 1.14 4.52
CA THR A 71 -19.42 1.23 5.95
C THR A 71 -20.80 0.61 6.18
N ARG A 72 -21.79 0.88 5.31
CA ARG A 72 -23.15 0.34 5.40
C ARG A 72 -23.18 -1.18 5.29
N THR A 73 -22.24 -1.76 4.51
CA THR A 73 -22.07 -3.21 4.38
C THR A 73 -21.22 -3.84 5.48
N GLY A 74 -20.89 -3.06 6.51
CA GLY A 74 -20.19 -3.51 7.71
C GLY A 74 -18.67 -3.51 7.62
N HIS A 75 -18.07 -2.94 6.56
CA HIS A 75 -16.62 -2.81 6.48
C HIS A 75 -16.09 -1.70 7.39
N ARG A 76 -14.97 -1.99 8.04
CA ARG A 76 -14.09 -0.96 8.58
C ARG A 76 -13.29 -0.37 7.42
N VAL A 77 -13.50 0.91 7.13
CA VAL A 77 -12.81 1.59 6.02
C VAL A 77 -11.54 2.24 6.54
N VAL A 78 -10.39 1.88 5.98
CA VAL A 78 -9.10 2.47 6.35
C VAL A 78 -8.37 2.98 5.11
N GLY A 79 -7.57 4.03 5.28
CA GLY A 79 -6.81 4.59 4.17
C GLY A 79 -5.73 5.56 4.62
N PRO A 80 -5.03 6.19 3.67
CA PRO A 80 -3.94 7.11 3.96
C PRO A 80 -4.48 8.41 4.58
N GLN A 81 -3.88 8.82 5.69
CA GLN A 81 -4.09 10.10 6.37
C GLN A 81 -2.76 10.69 6.78
N VAL A 82 -2.70 12.01 6.93
CA VAL A 82 -1.55 12.70 7.52
C VAL A 82 -1.66 12.63 9.03
N ALA A 83 -0.70 11.97 9.67
CA ALA A 83 -0.60 11.93 11.12
C ALA A 83 0.86 11.72 11.54
N ASP A 84 1.24 12.29 12.66
CA ASP A 84 2.56 12.15 13.27
C ASP A 84 3.73 12.47 12.29
N GLY A 85 3.51 13.42 11.39
CA GLY A 85 4.50 13.85 10.40
C GLY A 85 4.70 12.88 9.22
N ALA A 86 3.79 11.94 9.02
CA ALA A 86 3.84 10.97 7.92
C ALA A 86 2.44 10.68 7.35
N VAL A 87 2.38 10.11 6.14
CA VAL A 87 1.16 9.49 5.62
C VAL A 87 1.09 8.07 6.16
N VAL A 88 0.07 7.80 6.97
CA VAL A 88 -0.18 6.50 7.63
C VAL A 88 -1.58 6.01 7.35
N TYR A 89 -1.81 4.70 7.46
CA TYR A 89 -3.18 4.15 7.35
C TYR A 89 -3.93 4.32 8.67
N ARG A 90 -5.11 4.94 8.61
CA ARG A 90 -6.06 5.12 9.72
C ARG A 90 -7.50 4.89 9.24
N ASP A 91 -8.44 4.81 10.19
CA ASP A 91 -9.87 4.75 9.89
C ASP A 91 -10.31 6.03 9.15
N LEU A 92 -11.07 5.87 8.06
CA LEU A 92 -11.63 6.95 7.27
C LEU A 92 -13.11 7.15 7.62
N SER A 93 -13.49 8.39 7.90
CA SER A 93 -14.89 8.82 8.05
C SER A 93 -15.49 9.26 6.72
N GLY A 94 -14.65 9.72 5.79
CA GLY A 94 -15.03 10.21 4.47
C GLY A 94 -13.82 10.50 3.61
N ALA A 95 -14.03 10.91 2.36
CA ALA A 95 -12.96 11.26 1.43
C ALA A 95 -12.16 12.51 1.86
N CYS A 96 -12.74 13.36 2.72
CA CYS A 96 -12.06 14.53 3.30
C CYS A 96 -10.88 14.16 4.22
N ASP A 97 -10.83 12.92 4.72
CA ASP A 97 -9.73 12.43 5.55
C ASP A 97 -8.48 12.06 4.71
N LEU A 98 -8.66 11.88 3.39
CA LEU A 98 -7.57 11.56 2.48
C LEU A 98 -6.58 12.74 2.37
N PRO A 99 -5.29 12.47 2.16
CA PRO A 99 -4.23 13.49 2.20
C PRO A 99 -4.16 14.33 0.91
N HIS A 100 -5.26 14.95 0.51
CA HIS A 100 -5.31 15.84 -0.64
C HIS A 100 -4.35 17.02 -0.46
N GLY A 101 -3.54 17.29 -1.49
CA GLY A 101 -2.56 18.38 -1.45
C GLY A 101 -1.28 18.03 -0.68
N TRP A 102 -1.12 16.82 -0.19
CA TRP A 102 0.09 16.42 0.52
C TRP A 102 1.04 15.62 -0.36
N LEU A 103 2.27 16.08 -0.38
CA LEU A 103 3.41 15.43 -1.02
C LEU A 103 4.40 14.98 0.04
N ASP A 104 5.14 13.92 -0.27
CA ASP A 104 6.26 13.49 0.55
C ASP A 104 7.57 13.56 -0.24
N GLU A 105 8.62 13.93 0.45
CA GLU A 105 9.99 13.86 -0.02
C GLU A 105 10.71 12.79 0.79
N GLN A 106 11.25 11.78 0.10
CA GLN A 106 11.89 10.63 0.74
C GLN A 106 13.29 10.41 0.17
N ASP A 107 14.26 10.20 1.07
CA ASP A 107 15.59 9.71 0.75
C ASP A 107 16.10 8.79 1.85
N GLY A 108 17.32 8.26 1.74
CA GLY A 108 17.91 7.39 2.74
C GLY A 108 17.91 8.04 4.14
N GLY A 109 17.13 7.49 5.09
CA GLY A 109 17.00 8.03 6.43
C GLY A 109 16.21 9.33 6.56
N SER A 110 15.46 9.71 5.53
CA SER A 110 14.71 10.97 5.52
C SER A 110 13.31 10.80 4.97
N TYR A 111 12.34 11.35 5.69
CA TYR A 111 10.95 11.48 5.27
C TYR A 111 10.43 12.85 5.67
N ARG A 112 9.86 13.60 4.75
CA ARG A 112 9.29 14.93 4.99
C ARG A 112 7.99 15.10 4.23
N LEU A 113 6.99 15.71 4.85
CA LEU A 113 5.75 16.11 4.21
C LEU A 113 5.80 17.57 3.78
N GLN A 114 5.24 17.85 2.61
CA GLN A 114 5.04 19.18 2.08
C GLN A 114 3.59 19.31 1.64
N TYR A 115 3.00 20.47 1.88
CA TYR A 115 1.65 20.76 1.42
C TYR A 115 1.72 21.64 0.17
N ASP A 116 1.11 21.16 -0.90
CA ASP A 116 0.92 21.86 -2.16
C ASP A 116 -0.56 21.71 -2.57
N PRO A 117 -1.36 22.79 -2.54
CA PRO A 117 -2.79 22.72 -2.87
C PRO A 117 -3.07 22.28 -4.32
N SER A 118 -2.07 22.30 -5.20
CA SER A 118 -2.19 21.80 -6.58
C SER A 118 -1.96 20.29 -6.70
N ALA A 119 -1.45 19.63 -5.66
CA ALA A 119 -1.24 18.19 -5.65
C ALA A 119 -2.56 17.44 -5.50
N GLY A 120 -2.62 16.26 -6.10
CA GLY A 120 -3.78 15.38 -6.05
C GLY A 120 -3.99 14.72 -4.69
N THR A 121 -5.04 13.92 -4.62
CA THR A 121 -5.39 13.14 -3.42
C THR A 121 -4.38 12.02 -3.15
N PHE A 122 -3.83 11.43 -4.22
CA PHE A 122 -2.92 10.29 -4.13
C PHE A 122 -1.51 10.61 -4.67
N ASP A 123 -1.07 11.85 -4.64
CA ASP A 123 0.28 12.24 -5.06
C ASP A 123 1.36 11.93 -4.03
N HIS A 124 0.98 11.56 -2.81
CA HIS A 124 1.91 10.99 -1.83
C HIS A 124 2.37 9.59 -2.25
N VAL A 125 3.52 9.15 -1.73
CA VAL A 125 4.04 7.80 -1.93
C VAL A 125 3.82 6.97 -0.65
N VAL A 126 4.31 5.73 -0.60
CA VAL A 126 4.11 4.84 0.54
C VAL A 126 4.76 5.37 1.82
N GLY A 127 3.98 5.45 2.89
CA GLY A 127 4.45 5.73 4.24
C GLY A 127 4.93 4.46 4.97
N PRO A 128 5.07 4.52 6.32
CA PRO A 128 5.59 3.39 7.12
C PRO A 128 4.61 2.23 7.27
N HIS A 129 3.32 2.46 7.09
CA HIS A 129 2.29 1.44 7.21
C HIS A 129 2.06 0.69 5.88
N SER A 130 1.50 -0.52 5.98
CA SER A 130 1.10 -1.36 4.85
C SER A 130 -0.06 -2.26 5.25
N LEU A 131 -0.58 -3.07 4.33
CA LEU A 131 -1.61 -4.09 4.62
C LEU A 131 -1.20 -5.06 5.74
N LYS A 132 0.10 -5.28 5.94
CA LYS A 132 0.63 -6.11 7.04
C LYS A 132 0.11 -5.66 8.40
N ASN A 133 -0.03 -4.36 8.65
CA ASN A 133 -0.48 -3.83 9.95
C ASN A 133 -1.88 -4.35 10.34
N PHE A 134 -2.70 -4.69 9.37
CA PHE A 134 -4.09 -5.13 9.56
C PHE A 134 -4.25 -6.65 9.45
N LEU A 135 -3.60 -7.28 8.47
CA LEU A 135 -3.73 -8.71 8.22
C LEU A 135 -2.86 -9.56 9.15
N PHE A 136 -1.71 -9.05 9.51
CA PHE A 136 -0.77 -9.64 10.44
C PHE A 136 -0.38 -8.59 11.48
N PRO A 137 -1.24 -8.28 12.48
CA PRO A 137 -1.05 -7.18 13.41
C PRO A 137 0.20 -7.36 14.28
N PRO A 138 0.79 -6.24 14.80
CA PRO A 138 2.01 -6.28 15.60
C PRO A 138 1.92 -7.12 16.86
N ARG A 139 0.71 -7.28 17.41
CA ARG A 139 0.41 -8.12 18.56
C ARG A 139 -0.96 -8.77 18.37
N GLU A 140 -1.05 -10.06 18.64
CA GLU A 140 -2.25 -10.84 18.49
C GLU A 140 -2.28 -12.01 19.46
N THR A 141 -3.42 -12.24 20.11
CA THR A 141 -3.67 -13.46 20.87
C THR A 141 -4.07 -14.57 19.92
N ILE A 142 -3.23 -15.59 19.79
CA ILE A 142 -3.46 -16.73 18.86
C ILE A 142 -4.09 -17.94 19.54
N ALA A 143 -4.05 -18.03 20.87
CA ALA A 143 -4.76 -19.03 21.65
C ALA A 143 -5.00 -18.52 23.06
N ARG A 144 -6.09 -18.93 23.68
CA ARG A 144 -6.41 -18.69 25.09
C ARG A 144 -6.84 -19.99 25.74
N PHE A 145 -6.40 -20.22 26.96
CA PHE A 145 -6.73 -21.38 27.77
C PHE A 145 -7.21 -20.90 29.14
N THR A 146 -8.30 -21.46 29.63
CA THR A 146 -8.80 -21.21 30.99
C THR A 146 -8.82 -22.52 31.75
N ARG A 147 -8.42 -22.50 33.01
CA ARG A 147 -8.46 -23.63 33.91
C ARG A 147 -9.79 -23.70 34.63
N THR A 148 -10.56 -24.78 34.38
CA THR A 148 -11.85 -25.04 35.03
C THR A 148 -11.79 -26.42 35.70
N ASP A 149 -12.08 -26.49 37.00
CA ASP A 149 -12.08 -27.75 37.77
C ASP A 149 -10.78 -28.58 37.62
N GLY A 150 -9.63 -27.90 37.53
CA GLY A 150 -8.33 -28.52 37.40
C GLY A 150 -7.91 -28.96 35.99
N SER A 151 -8.79 -28.80 35.01
CA SER A 151 -8.54 -29.10 33.59
C SER A 151 -8.38 -27.81 32.77
N TRP A 152 -7.50 -27.84 31.75
CA TRP A 152 -7.32 -26.73 30.81
C TRP A 152 -8.28 -26.87 29.65
N GLU A 153 -9.06 -25.81 29.40
CA GLU A 153 -9.96 -25.72 28.26
C GLU A 153 -9.48 -24.63 27.31
N GLN A 154 -9.39 -24.96 26.04
CA GLN A 154 -9.09 -23.96 25.01
C GLN A 154 -10.33 -23.12 24.74
N GLN A 155 -10.20 -21.83 24.90
CA GLN A 155 -11.24 -20.87 24.58
C GLN A 155 -11.20 -20.53 23.08
N PRO A 156 -12.35 -20.15 22.48
CA PRO A 156 -12.36 -19.60 21.13
C PRO A 156 -11.39 -18.44 20.99
N THR A 157 -10.63 -18.43 19.92
CA THR A 157 -9.79 -17.27 19.57
C THR A 157 -10.69 -16.08 19.20
N ALA A 158 -10.18 -14.88 19.40
CA ALA A 158 -10.93 -13.66 19.13
C ALA A 158 -11.45 -13.63 17.68
N ASP A 159 -12.64 -13.08 17.50
CA ASP A 159 -13.23 -12.73 16.20
C ASP A 159 -12.18 -11.93 15.38
N PRO A 160 -11.95 -12.25 14.08
CA PRO A 160 -11.07 -11.48 13.22
C PRO A 160 -11.45 -9.99 13.08
N GLY A 161 -12.60 -9.59 13.66
CA GLY A 161 -13.15 -8.24 13.58
C GLY A 161 -14.03 -8.03 12.34
N PRO A 162 -14.49 -6.81 12.07
CA PRO A 162 -15.29 -6.50 10.89
C PRO A 162 -14.49 -6.73 9.60
N PRO A 163 -15.17 -6.97 8.46
CA PRO A 163 -14.54 -6.92 7.16
C PRO A 163 -13.73 -5.63 6.99
N LEU A 164 -12.60 -5.70 6.30
CA LEU A 164 -11.72 -4.56 6.13
C LEU A 164 -11.77 -4.06 4.68
N ALA A 165 -12.00 -2.78 4.48
CA ALA A 165 -11.81 -2.10 3.21
C ALA A 165 -10.57 -1.19 3.30
N VAL A 166 -9.59 -1.40 2.45
CA VAL A 166 -8.36 -0.59 2.43
C VAL A 166 -8.29 0.25 1.17
N ILE A 167 -8.23 1.57 1.37
CA ILE A 167 -8.20 2.57 0.30
C ILE A 167 -6.76 3.01 0.04
N GLY A 168 -6.41 3.24 -1.23
CA GLY A 168 -5.11 3.82 -1.60
C GLY A 168 -3.95 2.83 -1.62
N VAL A 169 -4.23 1.53 -1.77
CA VAL A 169 -3.21 0.48 -1.80
C VAL A 169 -2.36 0.59 -3.06
N ARG A 170 -1.03 0.60 -2.94
CA ARG A 170 -0.11 0.71 -4.06
C ARG A 170 0.27 -0.65 -4.63
N ALA A 171 0.70 -0.68 -5.90
CA ALA A 171 1.11 -1.91 -6.59
C ALA A 171 2.15 -2.74 -5.80
N CYS A 172 3.16 -2.08 -5.20
CA CYS A 172 4.16 -2.75 -4.37
C CYS A 172 3.58 -3.38 -3.08
N ASP A 173 2.49 -2.83 -2.53
CA ASP A 173 1.79 -3.40 -1.38
C ASP A 173 0.87 -4.57 -1.79
N LEU A 174 0.29 -4.53 -2.99
CA LEU A 174 -0.45 -5.67 -3.55
C LEU A 174 0.48 -6.87 -3.82
N GLU A 175 1.67 -6.61 -4.35
CA GLU A 175 2.65 -7.68 -4.51
C GLU A 175 3.14 -8.21 -3.15
N ALA A 176 3.32 -7.32 -2.16
CA ALA A 176 3.63 -7.75 -0.80
C ALA A 176 2.52 -8.61 -0.18
N LEU A 177 1.25 -8.30 -0.47
CA LEU A 177 0.10 -9.11 -0.07
C LEU A 177 0.19 -10.53 -0.65
N ARG A 178 0.47 -10.66 -1.95
CA ARG A 178 0.65 -11.96 -2.61
C ARG A 178 1.81 -12.77 -2.03
N ILE A 179 2.90 -12.08 -1.67
CA ILE A 179 4.03 -12.71 -1.00
C ILE A 179 3.61 -13.22 0.38
N GLN A 180 2.87 -12.43 1.16
CA GLN A 180 2.35 -12.86 2.46
C GLN A 180 1.32 -13.98 2.35
N ASP A 181 0.46 -13.98 1.33
CA ASP A 181 -0.47 -15.08 1.06
C ASP A 181 0.28 -16.42 0.92
N ARG A 182 1.44 -16.44 0.23
CA ARG A 182 2.29 -17.63 0.12
C ARG A 182 2.85 -18.09 1.48
N VAL A 183 3.24 -17.13 2.33
CA VAL A 183 3.79 -17.43 3.66
C VAL A 183 2.72 -17.98 4.60
N PHE A 184 1.55 -17.32 4.65
CA PHE A 184 0.53 -17.62 5.66
C PHE A 184 -0.53 -18.63 5.20
N MET A 185 -0.69 -18.83 3.89
CA MET A 185 -1.71 -19.72 3.33
C MET A 185 -1.18 -20.75 2.31
N GLY A 186 0.07 -20.59 1.84
CA GLY A 186 0.61 -21.39 0.73
C GLY A 186 1.25 -22.73 1.14
N GLY A 187 1.29 -23.08 2.42
CA GLY A 187 1.91 -24.33 2.92
C GLY A 187 0.91 -25.30 3.54
N ASP A 188 1.43 -26.38 4.13
CA ASP A 188 0.62 -27.40 4.84
C ASP A 188 -0.09 -26.82 6.09
N HIS A 189 0.37 -25.68 6.58
CA HIS A 189 -0.15 -25.01 7.77
C HIS A 189 -0.61 -23.60 7.42
N VAL A 190 -1.91 -23.45 7.27
CA VAL A 190 -2.55 -22.15 7.04
C VAL A 190 -2.70 -21.41 8.38
N ASP A 191 -2.31 -20.12 8.41
CA ASP A 191 -2.61 -19.23 9.54
C ASP A 191 -4.10 -18.87 9.52
N PRO A 192 -4.93 -19.36 10.46
CA PRO A 192 -6.37 -19.18 10.38
C PRO A 192 -6.81 -17.73 10.57
N ALA A 193 -6.08 -16.95 11.39
CA ALA A 193 -6.40 -15.56 11.65
C ALA A 193 -6.07 -14.66 10.44
N TYR A 194 -4.93 -14.91 9.79
CA TYR A 194 -4.59 -14.23 8.54
C TYR A 194 -5.59 -14.57 7.43
N ALA A 195 -5.89 -15.86 7.23
CA ALA A 195 -6.81 -16.32 6.19
C ALA A 195 -8.21 -15.70 6.36
N ALA A 196 -8.76 -15.69 7.58
CA ALA A 196 -10.07 -15.12 7.87
C ALA A 196 -10.14 -13.60 7.59
N ARG A 197 -9.07 -12.84 7.86
CA ARG A 197 -8.99 -11.41 7.51
C ARG A 197 -8.81 -11.21 6.02
N ARG A 198 -8.00 -12.04 5.38
CA ARG A 198 -7.69 -11.99 3.95
C ARG A 198 -8.92 -12.25 3.08
N GLU A 199 -9.74 -13.21 3.44
CA GLU A 199 -10.99 -13.55 2.75
C GLU A 199 -12.01 -12.40 2.76
N ARG A 200 -12.00 -11.60 3.82
CA ARG A 200 -12.94 -10.49 4.05
C ARG A 200 -12.36 -9.12 3.71
N LEU A 201 -11.26 -9.08 2.94
CA LEU A 201 -10.56 -7.87 2.55
C LEU A 201 -11.14 -7.32 1.24
N PHE A 202 -11.57 -6.05 1.26
CA PHE A 202 -11.90 -5.27 0.08
C PHE A 202 -10.76 -4.28 -0.22
N VAL A 203 -10.28 -4.26 -1.46
CA VAL A 203 -9.11 -3.47 -1.85
C VAL A 203 -9.47 -2.42 -2.90
N VAL A 204 -9.31 -1.14 -2.54
CA VAL A 204 -9.28 -0.03 -3.49
C VAL A 204 -7.82 0.36 -3.72
N ALA A 205 -7.27 -0.13 -4.81
CA ALA A 205 -5.90 0.16 -5.23
C ALA A 205 -5.79 1.52 -5.91
N VAL A 206 -4.59 2.10 -5.94
CA VAL A 206 -4.30 3.36 -6.63
C VAL A 206 -3.00 3.24 -7.41
N ASN A 207 -3.04 3.58 -8.68
CA ASN A 207 -1.87 3.71 -9.52
C ASN A 207 -0.98 4.88 -9.05
N CYS A 208 0.34 4.65 -9.01
CA CYS A 208 1.25 5.71 -8.62
C CYS A 208 1.37 6.77 -9.72
N ARG A 209 1.24 8.06 -9.33
CA ARG A 209 1.54 9.22 -10.20
C ARG A 209 2.96 9.74 -9.95
N ARG A 210 3.54 9.44 -8.80
CA ARG A 210 4.89 9.80 -8.39
C ARG A 210 5.61 8.60 -7.80
N ALA A 211 6.92 8.61 -7.86
CA ALA A 211 7.78 7.66 -7.19
C ALA A 211 8.79 8.42 -6.31
N ALA A 212 8.89 8.03 -5.04
CA ALA A 212 9.90 8.57 -4.14
C ALA A 212 11.32 8.22 -4.63
N ALA A 213 12.32 8.99 -4.18
CA ALA A 213 13.72 8.70 -4.53
C ALA A 213 14.16 7.31 -4.04
N THR A 214 13.51 6.77 -2.99
CA THR A 214 13.80 5.45 -2.43
C THR A 214 13.08 4.30 -3.13
N CYS A 215 12.08 4.56 -4.00
CA CYS A 215 11.35 3.53 -4.74
C CYS A 215 12.21 2.88 -5.84
N PHE A 216 12.17 1.55 -5.91
CA PHE A 216 12.78 0.74 -6.96
C PHE A 216 11.88 -0.47 -7.37
N CYS A 217 10.56 -0.34 -7.15
CA CYS A 217 9.60 -1.40 -7.47
C CYS A 217 9.58 -1.77 -8.96
N HIS A 218 9.95 -0.85 -9.84
CA HIS A 218 10.08 -1.12 -11.27
C HIS A 218 11.11 -2.22 -11.54
N SER A 219 12.32 -2.15 -10.96
CA SER A 219 13.36 -3.17 -11.14
C SER A 219 12.99 -4.53 -10.51
N MET A 220 12.02 -4.54 -9.61
CA MET A 220 11.48 -5.77 -8.99
C MET A 220 10.26 -6.34 -9.73
N GLY A 221 9.77 -5.68 -10.79
CA GLY A 221 8.54 -6.06 -11.49
C GLY A 221 7.25 -5.89 -10.66
N CYS A 222 7.31 -5.11 -9.57
CA CYS A 222 6.26 -5.00 -8.55
C CYS A 222 5.47 -3.67 -8.60
N GLY A 223 5.61 -2.89 -9.65
CA GLY A 223 4.94 -1.60 -9.82
C GLY A 223 5.71 -0.69 -10.77
N PRO A 224 5.29 0.59 -10.92
CA PRO A 224 4.26 1.33 -10.17
C PRO A 224 2.81 1.09 -10.62
N ALA A 225 2.58 0.36 -11.72
CA ALA A 225 1.27 0.03 -12.25
C ALA A 225 0.60 -1.09 -11.42
N VAL A 226 -0.66 -0.88 -11.03
CA VAL A 226 -1.53 -1.89 -10.44
C VAL A 226 -1.95 -2.87 -11.53
N ARG A 227 -1.85 -4.19 -11.27
CA ARG A 227 -2.14 -5.22 -12.29
C ARG A 227 -3.11 -6.30 -11.81
N GLN A 228 -3.21 -6.55 -10.51
CA GLN A 228 -3.98 -7.66 -9.94
C GLN A 228 -4.21 -7.50 -8.42
N SER A 229 -5.04 -8.37 -7.85
CA SER A 229 -5.31 -8.45 -6.41
C SER A 229 -6.00 -7.21 -5.82
N PHE A 230 -6.96 -6.65 -6.58
CA PHE A 230 -7.77 -5.49 -6.17
C PHE A 230 -9.24 -5.71 -6.55
N ASP A 231 -10.14 -5.02 -5.86
CA ASP A 231 -11.55 -4.96 -6.20
C ASP A 231 -11.85 -3.76 -7.10
N LEU A 232 -11.25 -2.62 -6.78
CA LEU A 232 -11.25 -1.41 -7.60
C LEU A 232 -9.82 -0.88 -7.71
N ALA A 233 -9.43 -0.35 -8.87
CA ALA A 233 -8.15 0.34 -9.05
C ALA A 233 -8.37 1.74 -9.65
N LEU A 234 -7.87 2.75 -8.97
CA LEU A 234 -8.04 4.14 -9.31
C LEU A 234 -6.78 4.70 -9.99
N THR A 235 -6.96 5.43 -11.08
CA THR A 235 -5.94 6.29 -11.68
C THR A 235 -6.43 7.73 -11.58
N GLU A 236 -5.77 8.54 -10.77
CA GLU A 236 -6.16 9.93 -10.55
C GLU A 236 -5.75 10.82 -11.72
N HIS A 237 -6.70 11.59 -12.24
CA HIS A 237 -6.52 12.62 -13.24
C HIS A 237 -6.90 13.97 -12.64
N THR A 238 -6.08 14.98 -12.87
CA THR A 238 -6.38 16.36 -12.47
C THR A 238 -6.57 17.18 -13.73
N THR A 239 -7.76 17.75 -13.91
CA THR A 239 -8.09 18.65 -15.04
C THR A 239 -8.71 19.90 -14.45
N ASP A 240 -8.17 21.07 -14.79
CA ASP A 240 -8.64 22.38 -14.31
C ASP A 240 -8.77 22.46 -12.77
N GLY A 241 -7.83 21.84 -12.04
CA GLY A 241 -7.81 21.80 -10.57
C GLY A 241 -8.86 20.89 -9.94
N ARG A 242 -9.57 20.08 -10.73
CA ARG A 242 -10.51 19.06 -10.23
C ARG A 242 -9.92 17.68 -10.41
N ALA A 243 -9.95 16.90 -9.31
CA ALA A 243 -9.57 15.50 -9.35
C ALA A 243 -10.76 14.64 -9.79
N ARG A 244 -10.51 13.73 -10.73
CA ARG A 244 -11.39 12.64 -11.11
C ARG A 244 -10.58 11.35 -11.25
N PHE A 245 -11.23 10.22 -11.13
CA PHE A 245 -10.55 8.92 -11.06
C PHE A 245 -11.07 7.99 -12.16
N ALA A 246 -10.18 7.54 -13.04
CA ALA A 246 -10.49 6.39 -13.90
C ALA A 246 -10.40 5.14 -13.03
N CYS A 247 -11.53 4.47 -12.84
CA CYS A 247 -11.71 3.32 -11.97
C CYS A 247 -11.82 2.05 -12.81
N GLU A 248 -10.85 1.15 -12.67
CA GLU A 248 -10.91 -0.22 -13.18
C GLU A 248 -11.62 -1.12 -12.16
N VAL A 249 -12.59 -1.89 -12.60
CA VAL A 249 -13.28 -2.89 -11.79
C VAL A 249 -12.51 -4.20 -11.87
N GLY A 250 -11.94 -4.64 -10.74
CA GLY A 250 -11.06 -5.81 -10.68
C GLY A 250 -11.74 -7.12 -10.27
N SER A 251 -12.94 -7.04 -9.65
CA SER A 251 -13.65 -8.21 -9.16
C SER A 251 -15.17 -8.04 -9.24
N ASP A 252 -15.90 -9.14 -9.11
CA ASP A 252 -17.37 -9.09 -9.02
C ASP A 252 -17.84 -8.37 -7.76
N GLN A 253 -17.09 -8.47 -6.65
CA GLN A 253 -17.35 -7.73 -5.43
C GLN A 253 -17.16 -6.23 -5.65
N GLY A 254 -16.10 -5.83 -6.37
CA GLY A 254 -15.86 -4.45 -6.78
C GLY A 254 -16.99 -3.92 -7.66
N ALA A 255 -17.46 -4.71 -8.63
CA ALA A 255 -18.60 -4.37 -9.48
C ALA A 255 -19.87 -4.18 -8.67
N ALA A 256 -20.19 -5.09 -7.76
CA ALA A 256 -21.36 -5.01 -6.90
C ALA A 256 -21.32 -3.77 -6.00
N MET A 257 -20.16 -3.49 -5.39
CA MET A 257 -19.96 -2.32 -4.53
C MET A 257 -20.15 -1.01 -5.29
N LEU A 258 -19.53 -0.92 -6.49
CA LEU A 258 -19.62 0.28 -7.32
C LEU A 258 -21.03 0.55 -7.81
N ARG A 259 -21.78 -0.50 -8.21
CA ARG A 259 -23.21 -0.40 -8.56
C ARG A 259 -24.07 0.08 -7.41
N ALA A 260 -23.77 -0.35 -6.18
CA ALA A 260 -24.52 0.04 -4.98
C ALA A 260 -24.21 1.48 -4.55
N ALA A 261 -22.96 1.91 -4.64
CA ALA A 261 -22.50 3.22 -4.18
C ALA A 261 -22.89 4.36 -5.13
N CYS A 262 -22.86 4.13 -6.44
CA CYS A 262 -22.97 5.19 -7.44
C CYS A 262 -24.20 5.01 -8.31
N GLU A 263 -25.03 6.07 -8.36
CA GLU A 263 -26.25 6.07 -9.17
C GLU A 263 -25.98 6.39 -10.66
N LEU A 264 -24.98 7.22 -10.92
CA LEU A 264 -24.65 7.76 -12.23
C LEU A 264 -23.13 7.74 -12.42
N LEU A 265 -22.64 6.86 -13.28
CA LEU A 265 -21.24 6.81 -13.68
C LEU A 265 -21.11 6.95 -15.19
N ALA A 266 -20.10 7.69 -15.64
CA ALA A 266 -19.74 7.75 -17.05
C ALA A 266 -18.70 6.65 -17.34
N ALA A 267 -18.93 5.86 -18.39
CA ALA A 267 -17.94 4.90 -18.86
C ALA A 267 -16.71 5.64 -19.41
N CYS A 268 -15.52 5.10 -19.17
CA CYS A 268 -14.31 5.59 -19.80
C CYS A 268 -14.27 5.15 -21.28
N SER A 269 -13.94 6.07 -22.17
CA SER A 269 -13.66 5.74 -23.58
C SER A 269 -12.38 4.91 -23.72
N ALA A 270 -12.20 4.24 -24.85
CA ALA A 270 -11.02 3.42 -25.11
C ALA A 270 -9.69 4.22 -25.01
N ASP A 271 -9.71 5.49 -25.43
CA ASP A 271 -8.54 6.38 -25.38
C ASP A 271 -8.23 6.79 -23.91
N GLU A 272 -9.27 7.05 -23.10
CA GLU A 272 -9.11 7.36 -21.68
C GLU A 272 -8.59 6.15 -20.90
N VAL A 273 -9.08 4.94 -21.16
CA VAL A 273 -8.56 3.69 -20.60
C VAL A 273 -7.07 3.51 -20.97
N THR A 274 -6.73 3.74 -22.24
CA THR A 274 -5.35 3.65 -22.71
C THR A 274 -4.46 4.65 -21.99
N THR A 275 -4.93 5.88 -21.80
CA THR A 275 -4.22 6.94 -21.08
C THR A 275 -4.04 6.56 -19.61
N ALA A 276 -5.09 6.09 -18.94
CA ALA A 276 -5.03 5.70 -17.53
C ALA A 276 -4.05 4.55 -17.28
N ARG A 277 -3.98 3.56 -18.18
CA ARG A 277 -3.01 2.45 -18.10
C ARG A 277 -1.58 2.91 -18.37
N ARG A 278 -1.40 3.83 -19.30
CA ARG A 278 -0.09 4.31 -19.70
C ARG A 278 0.60 5.16 -18.63
N MET A 279 -0.14 5.95 -17.86
CA MET A 279 0.42 6.85 -16.84
C MET A 279 1.39 6.15 -15.85
N PRO A 280 1.00 5.07 -15.16
CA PRO A 280 1.91 4.39 -14.24
C PRO A 280 3.04 3.62 -14.96
N GLU A 281 2.84 3.21 -16.22
CA GLU A 281 3.89 2.57 -17.03
C GLU A 281 4.96 3.58 -17.45
N ASP A 282 4.55 4.80 -17.82
CA ASP A 282 5.47 5.91 -18.11
C ASP A 282 6.29 6.29 -16.86
N LEU A 283 5.65 6.30 -15.69
CA LEU A 283 6.35 6.49 -14.43
C LEU A 283 7.40 5.39 -14.19
N GLY A 284 7.08 4.13 -14.51
CA GLY A 284 8.02 3.01 -14.43
C GLY A 284 9.25 3.23 -15.32
N ARG A 285 9.07 3.70 -16.55
CA ARG A 285 10.17 4.07 -17.44
C ARG A 285 11.01 5.21 -16.88
N GLN A 286 10.38 6.27 -16.39
CA GLN A 286 11.06 7.40 -15.75
C GLN A 286 11.89 6.97 -14.53
N MET A 287 11.41 6.00 -13.74
CA MET A 287 12.16 5.44 -12.61
C MET A 287 13.45 4.77 -13.08
N HIS A 288 13.43 4.12 -14.23
CA HIS A 288 14.60 3.49 -14.82
C HIS A 288 15.56 4.52 -15.43
N GLU A 289 15.03 5.56 -16.07
CA GLU A 289 15.79 6.59 -16.78
C GLU A 289 16.38 7.69 -15.86
N ARG A 290 16.04 7.71 -14.58
CA ARG A 290 16.57 8.68 -13.60
C ARG A 290 18.12 8.76 -13.60
N GLU A 291 18.81 7.73 -14.06
CA GLU A 291 20.26 7.69 -14.20
C GLU A 291 20.85 8.78 -15.11
N THR A 292 20.07 9.24 -16.08
CA THR A 292 20.55 10.11 -17.15
C THR A 292 20.25 11.58 -16.91
N ILE A 293 19.50 11.93 -15.87
CA ILE A 293 19.11 13.33 -15.61
C ILE A 293 20.06 13.95 -14.59
N PRO A 294 20.90 14.94 -14.98
CA PRO A 294 21.78 15.65 -14.05
C PRO A 294 20.99 16.32 -12.92
N GLY A 295 21.39 16.06 -11.67
CA GLY A 295 20.73 16.60 -10.48
C GLY A 295 19.49 15.84 -10.01
N ALA A 296 19.03 14.83 -10.73
CA ALA A 296 17.98 13.94 -10.23
C ALA A 296 18.51 13.06 -9.07
N PRO A 297 17.63 12.64 -8.13
CA PRO A 297 18.00 11.64 -7.14
C PRO A 297 18.58 10.41 -7.86
N ARG A 298 19.67 9.86 -7.34
CA ARG A 298 20.30 8.67 -7.95
C ARG A 298 19.25 7.59 -8.15
N PRO A 299 19.18 6.94 -9.33
CA PRO A 299 18.23 5.88 -9.56
C PRO A 299 18.55 4.74 -8.62
N ARG A 300 17.52 4.21 -8.00
CA ARG A 300 17.62 2.98 -7.25
C ARG A 300 17.06 1.87 -8.09
N SER A 301 17.92 0.94 -8.42
CA SER A 301 17.56 -0.26 -9.15
C SER A 301 18.24 -1.45 -8.50
N LEU A 302 17.57 -2.57 -8.41
CA LEU A 302 18.13 -3.82 -7.95
C LEU A 302 18.25 -4.75 -9.16
N ASP A 303 19.50 -5.10 -9.51
CA ASP A 303 19.75 -6.16 -10.48
C ASP A 303 19.47 -7.51 -9.82
N THR A 304 18.42 -8.17 -10.28
CA THR A 304 17.95 -9.46 -9.74
C THR A 304 18.53 -10.67 -10.47
N GLU A 305 19.27 -10.47 -11.55
CA GLU A 305 19.87 -11.58 -12.30
C GLU A 305 20.92 -12.31 -11.45
N GLY A 306 20.73 -13.61 -11.25
CA GLY A 306 21.62 -14.47 -10.44
C GLY A 306 21.76 -14.02 -8.99
N ILE A 307 20.87 -13.17 -8.45
CA ILE A 307 21.00 -12.58 -7.10
C ILE A 307 21.03 -13.64 -5.99
N ARG A 308 20.34 -14.77 -6.18
CA ARG A 308 20.34 -15.89 -5.23
C ARG A 308 21.76 -16.44 -5.04
N ASP A 309 22.38 -16.81 -6.12
CA ASP A 309 23.74 -17.40 -6.12
C ASP A 309 24.77 -16.35 -5.72
N LEU A 310 24.64 -15.13 -6.24
CA LEU A 310 25.49 -14.02 -5.82
C LEU A 310 25.55 -13.88 -4.29
N LEU A 311 24.41 -13.88 -3.61
CA LEU A 311 24.38 -13.66 -2.16
C LEU A 311 24.84 -14.89 -1.36
N PHE A 312 24.52 -16.11 -1.80
CA PHE A 312 24.97 -17.32 -1.13
C PHE A 312 26.45 -17.60 -1.32
N ASP A 313 27.02 -17.29 -2.48
CA ASP A 313 28.46 -17.45 -2.75
C ASP A 313 29.33 -16.40 -2.06
N ASN A 314 28.71 -15.32 -1.54
CA ASN A 314 29.40 -14.18 -0.91
C ASN A 314 29.05 -14.01 0.58
N LEU A 315 28.83 -15.10 1.32
CA LEU A 315 28.50 -15.03 2.75
C LEU A 315 29.63 -14.45 3.62
N GLU A 316 30.88 -14.54 3.18
CA GLU A 316 32.05 -13.99 3.88
C GLU A 316 32.58 -12.70 3.25
N HIS A 317 31.75 -12.01 2.45
CA HIS A 317 32.15 -10.76 1.80
C HIS A 317 32.39 -9.64 2.84
N PRO A 318 33.46 -8.84 2.73
CA PRO A 318 33.78 -7.79 3.71
C PRO A 318 32.71 -6.70 3.79
N ARG A 319 31.87 -6.55 2.78
CA ARG A 319 30.76 -5.59 2.78
C ARG A 319 29.83 -5.76 3.98
N TRP A 320 29.68 -6.97 4.49
CA TRP A 320 28.83 -7.22 5.67
C TRP A 320 29.34 -6.50 6.91
N GLU A 321 30.66 -6.48 7.12
CA GLU A 321 31.27 -5.74 8.23
C GLU A 321 31.20 -4.22 8.01
N GLU A 322 31.42 -3.74 6.79
CA GLU A 322 31.28 -2.31 6.47
C GLU A 322 29.88 -1.78 6.76
N VAL A 323 28.83 -2.51 6.38
CA VAL A 323 27.44 -2.12 6.70
C VAL A 323 27.22 -2.16 8.20
N ALA A 324 27.77 -3.16 8.89
CA ALA A 324 27.60 -3.32 10.33
C ALA A 324 28.17 -2.15 11.14
N THR A 325 29.20 -1.45 10.64
CA THR A 325 29.75 -0.26 11.30
C THR A 325 28.74 0.90 11.36
N ARG A 326 27.78 0.95 10.42
CA ARG A 326 26.74 1.97 10.34
C ARG A 326 25.40 1.51 10.95
N CYS A 327 25.12 0.20 10.91
CA CYS A 327 23.81 -0.36 11.29
C CYS A 327 23.58 -0.30 12.81
N LEU A 328 22.54 0.38 13.24
CA LEU A 328 22.14 0.49 14.64
C LEU A 328 21.40 -0.75 15.17
N SER A 329 21.11 -1.75 14.35
CA SER A 329 20.26 -2.91 14.70
C SER A 329 18.89 -2.50 15.29
N CYS A 330 18.36 -1.34 14.88
CA CYS A 330 17.13 -0.72 15.43
C CYS A 330 15.84 -1.42 14.99
N THR A 331 15.90 -2.40 14.10
CA THR A 331 14.77 -3.20 13.59
C THR A 331 13.81 -2.49 12.61
N ASN A 332 13.87 -1.16 12.44
CA ASN A 332 12.95 -0.40 11.59
C ASN A 332 12.76 -1.01 10.19
N CYS A 333 13.86 -1.42 9.53
CA CYS A 333 13.82 -2.00 8.18
C CYS A 333 12.94 -3.27 8.09
N THR A 334 12.76 -4.02 9.16
CA THR A 334 11.87 -5.19 9.21
C THR A 334 10.45 -4.82 9.62
N LEU A 335 10.29 -3.85 10.51
CA LEU A 335 8.98 -3.43 11.01
C LEU A 335 8.16 -2.70 9.94
N VAL A 336 8.79 -1.78 9.19
CA VAL A 336 8.12 -1.07 8.07
C VAL A 336 8.00 -1.91 6.79
N CYS A 337 8.70 -3.04 6.71
CA CYS A 337 8.66 -3.89 5.53
C CYS A 337 7.32 -4.62 5.41
N PRO A 338 6.61 -4.50 4.27
CA PRO A 338 5.32 -5.14 4.08
C PRO A 338 5.41 -6.67 3.94
N THR A 339 6.60 -7.21 3.67
CA THR A 339 6.81 -8.65 3.46
C THR A 339 7.46 -9.37 4.65
N CYS A 340 8.09 -8.66 5.59
CA CYS A 340 8.71 -9.29 6.76
C CYS A 340 7.65 -9.83 7.73
N PHE A 341 7.80 -11.11 8.12
CA PHE A 341 6.83 -11.84 8.94
C PHE A 341 7.44 -12.46 10.21
N CYS A 342 8.68 -12.12 10.57
CA CYS A 342 9.29 -12.62 11.80
C CYS A 342 8.41 -12.29 13.00
N ALA A 343 8.13 -13.29 13.82
CA ALA A 343 7.32 -13.17 15.02
C ALA A 343 7.91 -14.03 16.15
N SER A 344 7.59 -13.67 17.37
CA SER A 344 7.74 -14.50 18.57
C SER A 344 6.37 -14.86 19.12
N VAL A 345 6.27 -16.01 19.74
CA VAL A 345 5.11 -16.45 20.50
C VAL A 345 5.52 -16.55 21.96
N THR A 346 4.78 -15.88 22.83
CA THR A 346 5.00 -15.91 24.29
C THR A 346 3.73 -16.32 25.00
N GLU A 347 3.87 -17.08 26.08
CA GLU A 347 2.77 -17.37 26.98
C GLU A 347 2.68 -16.28 28.03
N VAL A 348 1.46 -15.79 28.25
CA VAL A 348 1.15 -14.77 29.25
C VAL A 348 0.07 -15.34 30.15
N ALA A 349 0.42 -15.60 31.39
CA ALA A 349 -0.54 -16.02 32.42
C ALA A 349 -1.05 -14.79 33.18
N ASP A 350 -2.29 -14.87 33.66
CA ASP A 350 -2.82 -13.93 34.64
C ASP A 350 -2.19 -14.17 36.03
N LEU A 351 -2.51 -13.33 37.00
CA LEU A 351 -1.96 -13.43 38.37
C LEU A 351 -2.48 -14.66 39.14
N SER A 352 -3.65 -15.19 38.81
CA SER A 352 -4.20 -16.40 39.42
C SER A 352 -3.55 -17.67 38.84
N GLY A 353 -3.01 -17.60 37.61
CA GLY A 353 -2.49 -18.74 36.88
C GLY A 353 -3.58 -19.63 36.27
N ASP A 354 -4.85 -19.18 36.29
CA ASP A 354 -5.97 -19.94 35.76
C ASP A 354 -6.32 -19.52 34.32
N ASP A 355 -5.84 -18.38 33.87
CA ASP A 355 -5.94 -17.92 32.46
C ASP A 355 -4.56 -17.79 31.83
N VAL A 356 -4.36 -18.45 30.68
CA VAL A 356 -3.13 -18.38 29.91
C VAL A 356 -3.46 -18.03 28.47
N SER A 357 -2.80 -17.00 27.95
CA SER A 357 -2.88 -16.64 26.52
C SER A 357 -1.55 -16.85 25.82
N ARG A 358 -1.60 -17.30 24.57
CA ARG A 358 -0.47 -17.27 23.65
C ARG A 358 -0.56 -16.04 22.79
N GLU A 359 0.43 -15.17 22.93
CA GLU A 359 0.52 -13.94 22.15
C GLU A 359 1.61 -14.06 21.10
N ARG A 360 1.23 -13.83 19.87
CA ARG A 360 2.15 -13.60 18.76
C ARG A 360 2.47 -12.11 18.69
N ARG A 361 3.76 -11.76 18.61
CA ARG A 361 4.23 -10.38 18.46
C ARG A 361 5.24 -10.31 17.32
N TRP A 362 5.21 -9.20 16.56
CA TRP A 362 6.27 -8.96 15.58
C TRP A 362 7.63 -9.02 16.26
N GLN A 363 8.56 -9.65 15.57
CA GLN A 363 9.94 -9.75 15.96
C GLN A 363 10.84 -9.39 14.77
N SER A 364 12.11 -9.25 14.99
CA SER A 364 13.07 -8.89 13.95
C SER A 364 14.29 -9.82 13.99
N CYS A 365 14.76 -10.23 12.83
CA CYS A 365 16.03 -10.93 12.71
C CYS A 365 17.24 -10.08 13.14
N PHE A 366 17.07 -8.78 13.38
CA PHE A 366 18.06 -7.89 13.99
C PHE A 366 18.04 -7.92 15.52
N ALA A 367 17.00 -8.42 16.15
CA ALA A 367 16.94 -8.55 17.62
C ALA A 367 17.85 -9.68 18.11
N LEU A 368 18.55 -9.47 19.21
CA LEU A 368 19.50 -10.45 19.77
C LEU A 368 18.82 -11.74 20.25
N ASP A 369 17.57 -11.64 20.65
CA ASP A 369 16.77 -12.74 21.19
C ASP A 369 15.98 -13.49 20.09
N HIS A 370 15.97 -13.02 18.85
CA HIS A 370 15.20 -13.65 17.77
C HIS A 370 15.68 -15.03 17.41
N ALA A 371 16.95 -15.28 17.34
CA ALA A 371 17.51 -16.58 16.93
C ALA A 371 18.35 -17.18 18.08
N ARG A 372 17.68 -17.66 19.13
CA ARG A 372 18.31 -18.31 20.27
C ARG A 372 18.25 -19.82 20.14
N MET A 373 19.38 -20.48 20.39
CA MET A 373 19.49 -21.92 20.58
C MET A 373 20.23 -22.23 21.88
N HIS A 374 19.67 -23.05 22.71
CA HIS A 374 20.25 -23.42 24.03
C HIS A 374 20.63 -22.20 24.89
N GLY A 375 19.78 -21.16 24.85
CA GLY A 375 19.99 -19.93 25.64
C GLY A 375 20.97 -18.91 25.04
N GLN A 376 21.63 -19.21 23.93
CA GLN A 376 22.59 -18.34 23.27
C GLN A 376 22.06 -17.80 21.94
N SER A 377 22.43 -16.58 21.60
CA SER A 377 22.11 -16.04 20.26
C SER A 377 23.01 -16.66 19.22
N VAL A 378 22.42 -17.20 18.14
CA VAL A 378 23.14 -17.78 17.01
C VAL A 378 23.82 -16.69 16.16
N ARG A 379 23.29 -15.47 16.19
CA ARG A 379 23.80 -14.32 15.39
C ARG A 379 24.18 -13.18 16.32
N ASN A 380 25.39 -13.22 16.88
CA ASN A 380 25.86 -12.28 17.89
C ASN A 380 26.28 -10.94 17.31
N SER A 381 26.83 -10.88 16.09
CA SER A 381 27.28 -9.63 15.47
C SER A 381 26.20 -8.96 14.64
N THR A 382 26.28 -7.63 14.51
CA THR A 382 25.41 -6.85 13.60
C THR A 382 25.58 -7.30 12.16
N ALA A 383 26.81 -7.61 11.73
CA ALA A 383 27.11 -8.11 10.39
C ALA A 383 26.37 -9.43 10.11
N SER A 384 26.40 -10.39 11.04
CA SER A 384 25.70 -11.67 10.87
C SER A 384 24.18 -11.51 10.80
N ARG A 385 23.58 -10.55 11.53
CA ARG A 385 22.14 -10.24 11.47
C ARG A 385 21.77 -9.53 10.17
N TYR A 386 22.56 -8.57 9.73
CA TYR A 386 22.35 -7.88 8.46
C TYR A 386 22.47 -8.84 7.28
N ARG A 387 23.53 -9.65 7.22
CA ARG A 387 23.71 -10.70 6.22
C ARG A 387 22.51 -11.64 6.17
N GLN A 388 22.06 -12.16 7.32
CA GLN A 388 20.87 -13.00 7.39
C GLN A 388 19.63 -12.31 6.82
N TRP A 389 19.41 -11.06 7.17
CA TRP A 389 18.25 -10.31 6.68
C TRP A 389 18.28 -10.17 5.16
N LEU A 390 19.40 -9.75 4.60
CA LEU A 390 19.52 -9.48 3.17
C LEU A 390 19.50 -10.77 2.35
N THR A 391 20.27 -11.79 2.75
CA THR A 391 20.29 -13.08 2.05
C THR A 391 18.97 -13.81 2.14
N HIS A 392 18.30 -13.82 3.30
CA HIS A 392 16.97 -14.40 3.42
C HIS A 392 15.99 -13.70 2.47
N LYS A 393 15.96 -12.36 2.47
CA LYS A 393 15.02 -11.56 1.68
C LYS A 393 15.21 -11.71 0.17
N LEU A 394 16.42 -11.71 -0.32
CA LEU A 394 16.73 -11.63 -1.76
C LEU A 394 17.21 -12.97 -2.36
N ALA A 395 17.54 -13.95 -1.53
CA ALA A 395 17.99 -15.27 -1.96
C ALA A 395 17.14 -16.37 -1.38
N GLY A 396 17.11 -16.59 -0.06
CA GLY A 396 16.40 -17.69 0.57
C GLY A 396 14.90 -17.72 0.31
N TRP A 397 14.26 -16.58 0.12
CA TRP A 397 12.85 -16.51 -0.25
C TRP A 397 12.56 -17.12 -1.62
N ILE A 398 13.51 -17.03 -2.56
CA ILE A 398 13.38 -17.65 -3.89
C ILE A 398 13.25 -19.16 -3.73
N ASP A 399 14.07 -19.77 -2.87
CA ASP A 399 14.02 -21.19 -2.60
C ASP A 399 12.77 -21.62 -1.83
N GLN A 400 12.32 -20.80 -0.88
CA GLN A 400 11.19 -21.11 0.00
C GLN A 400 9.83 -20.84 -0.63
N PHE A 401 9.70 -19.74 -1.39
CA PHE A 401 8.42 -19.20 -1.84
C PHE A 401 8.34 -18.94 -3.36
N GLY A 402 9.41 -19.26 -4.11
CA GLY A 402 9.47 -19.09 -5.56
C GLY A 402 9.52 -17.60 -6.00
N SER A 403 9.81 -16.68 -5.09
CA SER A 403 9.93 -15.24 -5.40
C SER A 403 10.85 -14.53 -4.42
N SER A 404 11.34 -13.34 -4.80
CA SER A 404 12.03 -12.46 -3.86
C SER A 404 11.10 -12.02 -2.73
N GLY A 405 11.64 -11.85 -1.54
CA GLY A 405 10.95 -11.23 -0.40
C GLY A 405 10.96 -9.70 -0.42
N CYS A 406 11.29 -9.08 -1.55
CA CYS A 406 11.37 -7.63 -1.72
C CYS A 406 10.48 -7.18 -2.87
N THR A 407 9.69 -6.12 -2.64
CA THR A 407 8.83 -5.49 -3.66
C THR A 407 9.39 -4.15 -4.17
N GLY A 408 10.56 -3.74 -3.72
CA GLY A 408 11.18 -2.47 -4.14
C GLY A 408 10.43 -1.21 -3.65
N CYS A 409 9.64 -1.30 -2.59
CA CYS A 409 8.84 -0.18 -2.08
C CYS A 409 9.65 0.94 -1.42
N GLY A 410 10.95 0.75 -1.12
CA GLY A 410 11.84 1.75 -0.56
C GLY A 410 11.72 2.01 0.95
N ARG A 411 10.68 1.51 1.63
CA ARG A 411 10.45 1.79 3.07
C ARG A 411 11.67 1.51 3.95
N CYS A 412 12.37 0.39 3.74
CA CYS A 412 13.53 0.02 4.54
C CYS A 412 14.70 0.99 4.38
N ILE A 413 14.78 1.73 3.28
CA ILE A 413 15.78 2.76 3.00
C ILE A 413 15.36 4.07 3.66
N THR A 414 14.14 4.51 3.40
CA THR A 414 13.55 5.75 3.95
C THR A 414 13.56 5.77 5.48
N TRP A 415 13.13 4.68 6.10
CA TRP A 415 12.97 4.58 7.56
C TRP A 415 14.20 4.02 8.28
N CYS A 416 15.32 3.84 7.59
CA CYS A 416 16.60 3.52 8.21
C CYS A 416 17.23 4.80 8.76
N PRO A 417 17.46 4.95 10.09
CA PRO A 417 17.96 6.21 10.66
C PRO A 417 19.35 6.62 10.14
N VAL A 418 20.09 5.68 9.54
CA VAL A 418 21.42 5.90 8.96
C VAL A 418 21.44 5.72 7.44
N GLY A 419 20.28 5.64 6.80
CA GLY A 419 20.13 5.62 5.34
C GLY A 419 20.79 4.43 4.64
N ILE A 420 20.83 3.23 5.24
CA ILE A 420 21.33 2.03 4.57
C ILE A 420 20.42 1.69 3.40
N ASP A 421 21.03 1.53 2.22
CA ASP A 421 20.34 1.26 0.96
C ASP A 421 20.70 -0.13 0.43
N ILE A 422 19.71 -1.04 0.44
CA ILE A 422 19.92 -2.43 0.03
C ILE A 422 20.33 -2.56 -1.44
N THR A 423 19.95 -1.62 -2.30
CA THR A 423 20.36 -1.64 -3.72
C THR A 423 21.85 -1.37 -3.86
N GLN A 424 22.40 -0.44 -3.08
CA GLN A 424 23.83 -0.13 -3.03
C GLN A 424 24.62 -1.29 -2.43
N GLU A 425 24.09 -1.93 -1.37
CA GLU A 425 24.79 -3.03 -0.71
C GLU A 425 24.93 -4.25 -1.64
N VAL A 426 23.87 -4.59 -2.38
CA VAL A 426 23.92 -5.66 -3.39
C VAL A 426 24.83 -5.30 -4.55
N ALA A 427 24.79 -4.06 -5.04
CA ALA A 427 25.65 -3.60 -6.12
C ALA A 427 27.15 -3.68 -5.72
N ALA A 428 27.49 -3.31 -4.47
CA ALA A 428 28.85 -3.40 -3.96
C ALA A 428 29.36 -4.86 -3.91
N ILE A 429 28.51 -5.80 -3.47
CA ILE A 429 28.86 -7.23 -3.45
C ILE A 429 29.04 -7.76 -4.87
N ARG A 430 28.20 -7.33 -5.83
CA ARG A 430 28.28 -7.74 -7.24
C ARG A 430 29.57 -7.24 -7.92
N GLN A 431 30.03 -6.03 -7.58
CA GLN A 431 31.23 -5.43 -8.15
C GLN A 431 32.54 -6.07 -7.65
N THR A 432 32.54 -6.59 -6.42
CA THR A 432 33.74 -7.17 -5.78
C THR A 432 33.45 -8.54 -5.19
N PRO A 433 33.06 -9.56 -6.00
CA PRO A 433 32.75 -10.88 -5.45
C PRO A 433 34.00 -11.50 -4.77
N ALA A 434 33.77 -12.21 -3.66
CA ALA A 434 34.83 -12.75 -2.77
C ALA A 434 35.86 -13.64 -3.46
N GLY A 435 35.61 -14.13 -4.68
CA GLY A 435 36.58 -14.88 -5.50
C GLY A 435 37.70 -14.04 -6.16
N GLY A 436 37.56 -12.69 -6.20
CA GLY A 436 38.55 -11.79 -6.83
C GLY A 436 39.73 -11.35 -5.92
N ALA A 437 39.63 -11.57 -4.62
CA ALA A 437 40.64 -11.11 -3.65
C ALA A 437 41.75 -12.12 -3.32
N LYS A 438 41.94 -13.18 -4.10
CA LYS A 438 43.07 -14.12 -3.95
C LYS A 438 44.31 -13.66 -4.69
N GLY A 439 44.66 -12.38 -4.59
CA GLY A 439 45.87 -11.89 -5.23
C GLY A 439 46.15 -10.45 -4.90
N ALA A 440 46.65 -10.17 -3.70
CA ALA A 440 47.63 -9.14 -3.35
C ALA A 440 47.58 -8.86 -1.82
N LEU A 441 48.33 -9.61 -1.08
CA LEU A 441 48.95 -9.12 0.15
C LEU A 441 50.40 -8.82 -0.17
N PRO A 442 50.93 -7.64 0.18
CA PRO A 442 52.31 -7.32 0.05
C PRO A 442 53.19 -8.12 1.03
#